data_e8daedb59853d8f79d8d24a6cb84edea
#
_entry.id   e8daedb59853d8f79d8d24a6cb84edea
#
_cell.length_a   1.000
_cell.length_b   1.000
_cell.length_c   1.000
_cell.angle_alpha   90.00
_cell.angle_beta   90.00
_cell.angle_gamma   90.00
#
_symmetry.space_group_name_H-M   'P 1'
#
loop_
_entity.id
_entity.type
_entity.pdbx_description
1 polymer ?
#
loop_
_entity_poly.entity_id
_entity_poly.type
_entity_poly.pdbx_seq_one_letter_code
_entity_poly.pdbx_strand_id
1 'polypeptide(L)'
;KQREKILLAVCPTGGVSKKLKNILNQSIPQTVPLRVIDMPYDQIKLEEEKLLLLKQYEPIGVIGVMNPCISGVPFIYLHELTAEYAEPKIYSIFSSVAEPEQIADIVKNLVRNLSLDRLIGNITILDGSRLLINISNCLDYYEQITEHSLSNRIRYCLYFHISCLVERLIRKEPITTCGNLEYFIQTEQTAIQN
;
A
#
# COMPACT_ATOMS: atom_id res chain seq x y z
N LYS A 1 -14.33 -5.27 -30.61
CA LYS A 1 -13.49 -4.21 -30.01
C LYS A 1 -13.10 -4.67 -28.62
N GLN A 2 -11.80 -4.73 -28.33
CA GLN A 2 -11.29 -5.15 -27.02
C GLN A 2 -11.75 -4.11 -25.98
N ARG A 3 -12.30 -4.56 -24.85
CA ARG A 3 -12.74 -3.66 -23.77
C ARG A 3 -11.51 -3.14 -23.03
N GLU A 4 -11.61 -1.93 -22.52
CA GLU A 4 -10.55 -1.29 -21.74
C GLU A 4 -10.40 -2.03 -20.39
N LYS A 5 -9.18 -2.43 -20.04
CA LYS A 5 -8.87 -3.05 -18.74
C LYS A 5 -8.86 -1.98 -17.66
N ILE A 6 -9.60 -2.23 -16.59
CA ILE A 6 -9.73 -1.30 -15.47
C ILE A 6 -9.48 -1.96 -14.12
N LEU A 7 -8.97 -1.17 -13.18
CA LEU A 7 -8.94 -1.47 -11.75
C LEU A 7 -9.94 -0.57 -11.03
N LEU A 8 -10.82 -1.15 -10.24
CA LEU A 8 -11.82 -0.39 -9.50
C LEU A 8 -11.34 -0.04 -8.09
N ALA A 9 -11.48 1.24 -7.73
CA ALA A 9 -11.29 1.74 -6.37
C ALA A 9 -12.67 1.96 -5.72
N VAL A 10 -13.13 1.01 -4.88
CA VAL A 10 -14.49 1.05 -4.32
C VAL A 10 -14.46 1.34 -2.82
N CYS A 11 -15.07 2.46 -2.42
CA CYS A 11 -15.16 2.90 -1.04
C CYS A 11 -16.58 3.42 -0.71
N PRO A 12 -16.91 3.60 0.58
CA PRO A 12 -18.26 4.04 0.99
C PRO A 12 -18.67 5.38 0.38
N THR A 13 -17.73 6.32 0.22
CA THR A 13 -17.99 7.67 -0.31
C THR A 13 -17.07 8.00 -1.48
N GLY A 14 -17.52 8.92 -2.34
CA GLY A 14 -16.76 9.39 -3.50
C GLY A 14 -15.43 10.06 -3.15
N GLY A 15 -15.35 10.76 -2.01
CA GLY A 15 -14.10 11.37 -1.54
C GLY A 15 -13.03 10.34 -1.21
N VAL A 16 -13.40 9.26 -0.52
CA VAL A 16 -12.48 8.17 -0.14
C VAL A 16 -12.09 7.35 -1.36
N SER A 17 -13.02 7.03 -2.27
CA SER A 17 -12.70 6.29 -3.50
C SER A 17 -11.77 7.08 -4.42
N LYS A 18 -11.96 8.40 -4.54
CA LYS A 18 -11.07 9.29 -5.30
C LYS A 18 -9.67 9.34 -4.70
N LYS A 19 -9.55 9.39 -3.38
CA LYS A 19 -8.27 9.35 -2.68
C LYS A 19 -7.53 8.03 -2.95
N LEU A 20 -8.24 6.91 -2.83
CA LEU A 20 -7.69 5.59 -3.15
C LEU A 20 -7.24 5.50 -4.61
N LYS A 21 -8.04 5.99 -5.56
CA LYS A 21 -7.64 6.08 -6.98
C LYS A 21 -6.33 6.85 -7.18
N ASN A 22 -6.15 7.98 -6.48
CA ASN A 22 -4.93 8.76 -6.58
C ASN A 22 -3.71 7.97 -6.08
N ILE A 23 -3.84 7.24 -4.96
CA ILE A 23 -2.79 6.38 -4.43
C ILE A 23 -2.44 5.27 -5.43
N LEU A 24 -3.45 4.61 -6.01
CA LEU A 24 -3.27 3.58 -7.02
C LEU A 24 -2.57 4.13 -8.27
N ASN A 25 -3.01 5.27 -8.80
CA ASN A 25 -2.39 5.92 -9.96
C ASN A 25 -0.93 6.31 -9.72
N GLN A 26 -0.58 6.72 -8.50
CA GLN A 26 0.81 7.02 -8.13
C GLN A 26 1.67 5.76 -7.94
N SER A 27 1.04 4.62 -7.72
CA SER A 27 1.73 3.35 -7.46
C SER A 27 1.92 2.50 -8.71
N ILE A 28 1.03 2.66 -9.69
CA ILE A 28 1.05 1.90 -10.94
C ILE A 28 1.82 2.69 -11.98
N PRO A 29 2.91 2.14 -12.58
CA PRO A 29 3.66 2.80 -13.63
C PRO A 29 2.78 3.12 -14.84
N GLN A 30 3.03 4.26 -15.49
CA GLN A 30 2.28 4.67 -16.69
C GLN A 30 2.46 3.72 -17.89
N THR A 31 3.49 2.88 -17.85
CA THR A 31 3.75 1.84 -18.87
C THR A 31 2.77 0.67 -18.78
N VAL A 32 2.07 0.50 -17.66
CA VAL A 32 1.06 -0.55 -17.48
C VAL A 32 -0.24 -0.09 -18.13
N PRO A 33 -0.80 -0.83 -19.12
CA PRO A 33 -2.00 -0.44 -19.84
C PRO A 33 -3.27 -0.68 -19.02
N LEU A 34 -3.43 0.09 -17.96
CA LEU A 34 -4.49 -0.06 -16.97
C LEU A 34 -5.04 1.30 -16.55
N ARG A 35 -6.35 1.43 -16.53
CA ARG A 35 -7.03 2.61 -16.02
C ARG A 35 -7.64 2.34 -14.65
N VAL A 36 -7.41 3.24 -13.69
CA VAL A 36 -8.06 3.18 -12.38
C VAL A 36 -9.34 4.04 -12.39
N ILE A 37 -10.45 3.43 -12.01
CA ILE A 37 -11.76 4.11 -11.88
C ILE A 37 -12.16 4.10 -10.40
N ASP A 38 -12.45 5.27 -9.86
CA ASP A 38 -13.03 5.42 -8.53
C ASP A 38 -14.56 5.30 -8.60
N MET A 39 -15.12 4.56 -7.65
CA MET A 39 -16.57 4.34 -7.61
C MET A 39 -17.05 4.26 -6.16
N PRO A 40 -18.00 5.12 -5.75
CA PRO A 40 -18.69 4.93 -4.48
C PRO A 40 -19.46 3.61 -4.48
N TYR A 41 -19.48 2.91 -3.35
CA TYR A 41 -20.14 1.61 -3.25
C TYR A 41 -21.61 1.66 -3.68
N ASP A 42 -22.32 2.75 -3.36
CA ASP A 42 -23.73 2.92 -3.72
C ASP A 42 -23.96 2.94 -5.24
N GLN A 43 -22.97 3.26 -6.04
CA GLN A 43 -23.04 3.26 -7.51
C GLN A 43 -22.74 1.89 -8.15
N ILE A 44 -22.42 0.87 -7.38
CA ILE A 44 -22.08 -0.46 -7.89
C ILE A 44 -22.67 -1.60 -7.04
N LYS A 45 -23.54 -1.30 -6.10
CA LYS A 45 -24.14 -2.32 -5.23
C LYS A 45 -25.22 -3.15 -5.91
N LEU A 46 -25.89 -2.62 -6.95
CA LEU A 46 -26.97 -3.29 -7.67
C LEU A 46 -26.42 -4.12 -8.84
N GLU A 47 -27.07 -5.25 -9.12
CA GLU A 47 -26.64 -6.15 -10.21
C GLU A 47 -26.70 -5.50 -11.60
N GLU A 48 -27.67 -4.62 -11.84
CA GLU A 48 -27.81 -3.89 -13.10
C GLU A 48 -26.59 -3.00 -13.36
N GLU A 49 -26.11 -2.31 -12.33
CA GLU A 49 -24.94 -1.42 -12.40
C GLU A 49 -23.66 -2.22 -12.70
N LYS A 50 -23.51 -3.39 -12.08
CA LYS A 50 -22.39 -4.32 -12.34
C LYS A 50 -22.41 -4.82 -13.78
N LEU A 51 -23.60 -5.19 -14.29
CA LEU A 51 -23.76 -5.65 -15.67
C LEU A 51 -23.44 -4.54 -16.69
N LEU A 52 -23.83 -3.30 -16.41
CA LEU A 52 -23.49 -2.16 -17.26
C LEU A 52 -21.99 -1.91 -17.29
N LEU A 53 -21.32 -1.97 -16.13
CA LEU A 53 -19.88 -1.83 -16.03
C LEU A 53 -19.15 -2.93 -16.81
N LEU A 54 -19.58 -4.20 -16.68
CA LEU A 54 -18.99 -5.35 -17.39
C LEU A 54 -19.21 -5.31 -18.90
N LYS A 55 -20.27 -4.66 -19.38
CA LYS A 55 -20.48 -4.41 -20.81
C LYS A 55 -19.50 -3.40 -21.38
N GLN A 56 -19.14 -2.39 -20.59
CA GLN A 56 -18.30 -1.28 -21.03
C GLN A 56 -16.82 -1.55 -20.85
N TYR A 57 -16.44 -2.19 -19.75
CA TYR A 57 -15.04 -2.39 -19.32
C TYR A 57 -14.73 -3.86 -19.04
N GLU A 58 -13.43 -4.13 -18.93
CA GLU A 58 -12.89 -5.41 -18.45
C GLU A 58 -12.19 -5.17 -17.09
N PRO A 59 -12.92 -5.25 -15.95
CA PRO A 59 -12.30 -5.08 -14.65
C PRO A 59 -11.39 -6.26 -14.33
N ILE A 60 -10.11 -5.98 -14.08
CA ILE A 60 -9.12 -6.98 -13.67
C ILE A 60 -9.13 -7.24 -12.17
N GLY A 61 -9.69 -6.31 -11.38
CA GLY A 61 -9.79 -6.43 -9.94
C GLY A 61 -10.50 -5.24 -9.31
N VAL A 62 -10.81 -5.39 -8.03
CA VAL A 62 -11.36 -4.35 -7.18
C VAL A 62 -10.49 -4.22 -5.93
N ILE A 63 -10.12 -2.99 -5.59
CA ILE A 63 -9.47 -2.65 -4.32
C ILE A 63 -10.37 -1.68 -3.56
N GLY A 64 -10.62 -1.94 -2.29
CA GLY A 64 -11.49 -1.04 -1.55
C GLY A 64 -11.79 -1.43 -0.12
N VAL A 65 -12.71 -0.71 0.49
CA VAL A 65 -13.18 -0.93 1.86
C VAL A 65 -14.42 -1.84 1.88
N MET A 66 -15.19 -1.83 0.80
CA MET A 66 -16.42 -2.63 0.65
C MET A 66 -16.36 -3.44 -0.64
N ASN A 67 -16.64 -4.74 -0.53
CA ASN A 67 -16.69 -5.65 -1.68
C ASN A 67 -18.03 -5.51 -2.43
N PRO A 68 -18.04 -5.05 -3.67
CA PRO A 68 -19.27 -4.99 -4.48
C PRO A 68 -19.73 -6.36 -4.98
N CYS A 69 -18.94 -7.43 -4.77
CA CYS A 69 -19.24 -8.80 -5.21
C CYS A 69 -19.51 -8.90 -6.73
N ILE A 70 -18.58 -8.40 -7.56
CA ILE A 70 -18.68 -8.55 -9.02
C ILE A 70 -18.23 -9.95 -9.40
N SER A 71 -19.10 -10.70 -10.09
CA SER A 71 -18.83 -12.08 -10.47
C SER A 71 -17.57 -12.19 -11.34
N GLY A 72 -16.64 -13.09 -10.97
CA GLY A 72 -15.40 -13.32 -11.71
C GLY A 72 -14.32 -12.26 -11.54
N VAL A 73 -14.55 -11.21 -10.74
CA VAL A 73 -13.57 -10.14 -10.49
C VAL A 73 -13.00 -10.27 -9.08
N PRO A 74 -11.68 -10.44 -8.93
CA PRO A 74 -11.06 -10.57 -7.61
C PRO A 74 -11.15 -9.25 -6.82
N PHE A 75 -11.30 -9.38 -5.51
CA PHE A 75 -11.38 -8.26 -4.58
C PHE A 75 -10.30 -8.36 -3.50
N ILE A 76 -9.69 -7.21 -3.18
CA ILE A 76 -8.76 -7.05 -2.06
C ILE A 76 -9.22 -5.91 -1.16
N TYR A 77 -9.32 -6.17 0.15
CA TYR A 77 -9.55 -5.10 1.11
C TYR A 77 -8.34 -4.18 1.22
N LEU A 78 -8.61 -2.88 1.33
CA LEU A 78 -7.55 -1.87 1.46
C LEU A 78 -6.58 -2.17 2.62
N HIS A 79 -7.10 -2.67 3.75
CA HIS A 79 -6.27 -3.02 4.92
C HIS A 79 -5.43 -4.30 4.71
N GLU A 80 -5.77 -5.14 3.72
CA GLU A 80 -4.99 -6.34 3.39
C GLU A 80 -3.76 -6.02 2.53
N LEU A 81 -3.73 -4.87 1.82
CA LEU A 81 -2.67 -4.56 0.84
C LEU A 81 -1.25 -4.59 1.43
N THR A 82 -1.11 -4.41 2.73
CA THR A 82 0.18 -4.47 3.44
C THR A 82 0.44 -5.83 4.09
N ALA A 83 -0.47 -6.79 3.95
CA ALA A 83 -0.32 -8.12 4.51
C ALA A 83 0.36 -9.07 3.52
N GLU A 84 1.21 -9.96 4.02
CA GLU A 84 1.96 -10.93 3.21
C GLU A 84 1.03 -11.83 2.38
N TYR A 85 -0.11 -12.23 2.95
CA TYR A 85 -1.08 -13.08 2.24
C TYR A 85 -1.83 -12.37 1.11
N ALA A 86 -1.72 -11.06 0.99
CA ALA A 86 -2.34 -10.31 -0.12
C ALA A 86 -1.50 -10.38 -1.40
N GLU A 87 -0.21 -10.64 -1.31
CA GLU A 87 0.71 -10.64 -2.44
C GLU A 87 0.25 -11.56 -3.58
N PRO A 88 -0.14 -12.85 -3.35
CA PRO A 88 -0.65 -13.70 -4.42
C PRO A 88 -1.92 -13.15 -5.10
N LYS A 89 -2.80 -12.48 -4.34
CA LYS A 89 -4.00 -11.84 -4.90
C LYS A 89 -3.64 -10.63 -5.77
N ILE A 90 -2.66 -9.82 -5.34
CA ILE A 90 -2.15 -8.68 -6.10
C ILE A 90 -1.53 -9.17 -7.41
N TYR A 91 -0.70 -10.19 -7.36
CA TYR A 91 -0.14 -10.81 -8.56
C TYR A 91 -1.23 -11.33 -9.49
N SER A 92 -2.25 -12.00 -8.98
CA SER A 92 -3.39 -12.46 -9.77
C SER A 92 -4.13 -11.34 -10.49
N ILE A 93 -4.32 -10.19 -9.83
CA ILE A 93 -4.97 -9.02 -10.44
C ILE A 93 -4.12 -8.44 -11.57
N PHE A 94 -2.84 -8.23 -11.33
CA PHE A 94 -1.99 -7.50 -12.28
C PHE A 94 -1.36 -8.37 -13.37
N SER A 95 -1.33 -9.70 -13.22
CA SER A 95 -0.68 -10.62 -14.17
C SER A 95 -1.21 -10.55 -15.62
N SER A 96 -2.41 -10.01 -15.81
CA SER A 96 -2.98 -9.81 -17.15
C SER A 96 -2.53 -8.52 -17.84
N VAL A 97 -1.81 -7.63 -17.16
CA VAL A 97 -1.44 -6.28 -17.64
C VAL A 97 0.01 -5.90 -17.35
N ALA A 98 0.71 -6.64 -16.50
CA ALA A 98 2.08 -6.30 -16.07
C ALA A 98 2.93 -7.56 -15.90
N GLU A 99 4.23 -7.43 -16.12
CA GLU A 99 5.23 -8.46 -15.88
C GLU A 99 5.53 -8.58 -14.37
N PRO A 100 6.06 -9.74 -13.90
CA PRO A 100 6.33 -9.97 -12.47
C PRO A 100 7.15 -8.87 -11.79
N GLU A 101 8.18 -8.35 -12.46
CA GLU A 101 9.03 -7.27 -11.93
C GLU A 101 8.25 -5.96 -11.77
N GLN A 102 7.39 -5.64 -12.73
CA GLN A 102 6.51 -4.47 -12.64
C GLN A 102 5.48 -4.62 -11.52
N ILE A 103 4.98 -5.84 -11.29
CA ILE A 103 4.05 -6.13 -10.19
C ILE A 103 4.75 -5.92 -8.84
N ALA A 104 5.99 -6.39 -8.70
CA ALA A 104 6.79 -6.17 -7.49
C ALA A 104 6.98 -4.67 -7.20
N ASP A 105 7.28 -3.87 -8.23
CA ASP A 105 7.38 -2.42 -8.12
C ASP A 105 6.04 -1.77 -7.73
N ILE A 106 4.92 -2.23 -8.29
CA ILE A 106 3.58 -1.76 -7.92
C ILE A 106 3.31 -2.03 -6.44
N VAL A 107 3.58 -3.24 -5.96
CA VAL A 107 3.41 -3.61 -4.54
C VAL A 107 4.23 -2.71 -3.63
N LYS A 108 5.51 -2.52 -3.94
CA LYS A 108 6.42 -1.66 -3.19
C LYS A 108 5.95 -0.20 -3.13
N ASN A 109 5.51 0.32 -4.28
CA ASN A 109 4.96 1.67 -4.38
C ASN A 109 3.65 1.83 -3.61
N LEU A 110 2.76 0.82 -3.65
CA LEU A 110 1.51 0.82 -2.89
C LEU A 110 1.77 0.90 -1.39
N VAL A 111 2.67 0.06 -0.87
CA VAL A 111 3.04 0.06 0.56
C VAL A 111 3.58 1.43 0.96
N ARG A 112 4.48 2.02 0.16
CA ARG A 112 5.04 3.35 0.41
C ARG A 112 3.97 4.45 0.40
N ASN A 113 3.11 4.48 -0.62
CA ASN A 113 2.12 5.54 -0.79
C ASN A 113 0.97 5.44 0.23
N LEU A 114 0.57 4.22 0.64
CA LEU A 114 -0.37 4.01 1.73
C LEU A 114 0.23 4.45 3.08
N SER A 115 1.53 4.23 3.29
CA SER A 115 2.24 4.71 4.48
C SER A 115 2.26 6.23 4.52
N LEU A 116 2.55 6.88 3.39
CA LEU A 116 2.54 8.34 3.28
C LEU A 116 1.17 8.92 3.64
N ASP A 117 0.10 8.33 3.13
CA ASP A 117 -1.26 8.80 3.41
C ASP A 117 -1.60 8.79 4.91
N ARG A 118 -1.15 7.77 5.64
CA ARG A 118 -1.29 7.71 7.10
C ARG A 118 -0.41 8.70 7.85
N LEU A 119 0.76 8.99 7.31
CA LEU A 119 1.75 9.86 7.97
C LEU A 119 1.41 11.35 7.85
N ILE A 120 0.70 11.77 6.80
CA ILE A 120 0.37 13.20 6.56
C ILE A 120 -0.31 13.86 7.78
N GLY A 121 -1.10 13.10 8.56
CA GLY A 121 -1.71 13.61 9.79
C GLY A 121 -0.80 13.66 11.02
N ASN A 122 0.36 13.02 10.99
CA ASN A 122 1.25 12.83 12.13
C ASN A 122 2.61 13.55 11.99
N ILE A 123 3.01 13.89 10.76
CA ILE A 123 4.25 14.60 10.45
C ILE A 123 3.91 16.02 10.04
N THR A 124 4.36 17.00 10.82
CA THR A 124 3.99 18.39 10.63
C THR A 124 5.16 19.29 10.20
N ILE A 125 6.40 18.87 10.42
CA ILE A 125 7.61 19.66 10.16
C ILE A 125 8.34 19.17 8.91
N LEU A 126 8.21 17.89 8.56
CA LEU A 126 8.96 17.25 7.48
C LEU A 126 8.12 17.10 6.21
N ASP A 127 8.78 17.17 5.05
CA ASP A 127 8.22 16.69 3.79
C ASP A 127 8.12 15.15 3.86
N GLY A 128 6.91 14.65 4.15
CA GLY A 128 6.64 13.23 4.30
C GLY A 128 7.00 12.41 3.05
N SER A 129 6.80 12.96 1.84
CA SER A 129 7.13 12.27 0.59
C SER A 129 8.63 12.06 0.46
N ARG A 130 9.42 13.10 0.70
CA ARG A 130 10.89 13.03 0.64
C ARG A 130 11.46 12.14 1.73
N LEU A 131 10.88 12.20 2.93
CA LEU A 131 11.27 11.34 4.05
C LEU A 131 11.06 9.87 3.72
N LEU A 132 9.89 9.49 3.17
CA LEU A 132 9.61 8.10 2.82
C LEU A 132 10.48 7.58 1.68
N ILE A 133 10.83 8.42 0.71
CA ILE A 133 11.80 8.03 -0.34
C ILE A 133 13.16 7.70 0.29
N ASN A 134 13.63 8.53 1.20
CA ASN A 134 14.91 8.29 1.88
C ASN A 134 14.88 7.01 2.73
N ILE A 135 13.79 6.79 3.47
CA ILE A 135 13.61 5.54 4.23
C ILE A 135 13.57 4.34 3.29
N SER A 136 12.83 4.43 2.16
CA SER A 136 12.79 3.34 1.18
C SER A 136 14.18 2.97 0.68
N ASN A 137 14.98 3.97 0.31
CA ASN A 137 16.34 3.74 -0.15
C ASN A 137 17.24 3.09 0.93
N CYS A 138 17.07 3.48 2.20
CA CYS A 138 17.77 2.84 3.32
C CYS A 138 17.34 1.38 3.50
N LEU A 139 16.05 1.07 3.39
CA LEU A 139 15.55 -0.29 3.52
C LEU A 139 16.01 -1.17 2.35
N ASP A 140 16.03 -0.63 1.12
CA ASP A 140 16.52 -1.33 -0.06
C ASP A 140 18.02 -1.65 0.08
N TYR A 141 18.81 -0.68 0.57
CA TYR A 141 20.22 -0.89 0.87
C TYR A 141 20.44 -1.95 1.96
N TYR A 142 19.62 -1.93 3.01
CA TYR A 142 19.65 -2.95 4.06
C TYR A 142 19.40 -4.35 3.48
N GLU A 143 18.38 -4.54 2.67
CA GLU A 143 18.09 -5.82 2.01
C GLU A 143 19.25 -6.29 1.14
N GLN A 144 19.88 -5.35 0.41
CA GLN A 144 21.01 -5.66 -0.46
C GLN A 144 22.26 -6.15 0.32
N ILE A 145 22.59 -5.51 1.46
CA ILE A 145 23.79 -5.88 2.23
C ILE A 145 23.57 -7.10 3.13
N THR A 146 22.33 -7.34 3.57
CA THR A 146 22.01 -8.47 4.45
C THR A 146 21.55 -9.71 3.71
N GLU A 147 21.23 -9.58 2.41
CA GLU A 147 20.60 -10.63 1.58
C GLU A 147 19.25 -11.11 2.17
N HIS A 148 18.60 -10.28 3.02
CA HIS A 148 17.33 -10.58 3.64
C HIS A 148 16.25 -9.64 3.13
N SER A 149 15.19 -10.18 2.54
CA SER A 149 14.02 -9.42 2.13
C SER A 149 13.14 -9.06 3.32
N LEU A 150 12.74 -7.81 3.39
CA LEU A 150 11.75 -7.32 4.33
C LEU A 150 10.34 -7.54 3.76
N SER A 151 9.46 -8.17 4.54
CA SER A 151 8.07 -8.29 4.14
C SER A 151 7.39 -6.92 4.02
N ASN A 152 6.34 -6.83 3.21
CA ASN A 152 5.57 -5.60 3.03
C ASN A 152 5.02 -5.05 4.35
N ARG A 153 4.63 -5.94 5.27
CA ARG A 153 4.17 -5.58 6.60
C ARG A 153 5.28 -4.92 7.43
N ILE A 154 6.48 -5.48 7.40
CA ILE A 154 7.64 -4.93 8.10
C ILE A 154 8.02 -3.59 7.50
N ARG A 155 8.11 -3.47 6.17
CA ARG A 155 8.37 -2.20 5.48
C ARG A 155 7.36 -1.12 5.88
N TYR A 156 6.06 -1.46 5.88
CA TYR A 156 5.00 -0.54 6.28
C TYR A 156 5.16 -0.05 7.72
N CYS A 157 5.45 -0.95 8.67
CA CYS A 157 5.72 -0.59 10.06
C CYS A 157 6.97 0.30 10.18
N LEU A 158 8.05 -0.03 9.47
CA LEU A 158 9.30 0.74 9.51
C LEU A 158 9.11 2.16 8.92
N TYR A 159 8.38 2.32 7.84
CA TYR A 159 8.04 3.65 7.31
C TYR A 159 7.39 4.52 8.39
N PHE A 160 6.42 3.97 9.11
CA PHE A 160 5.73 4.71 10.17
C PHE A 160 6.66 5.03 11.34
N HIS A 161 7.32 4.01 11.92
CA HIS A 161 8.15 4.17 13.11
C HIS A 161 9.37 5.05 12.89
N ILE A 162 10.08 4.87 11.77
CA ILE A 162 11.26 5.69 11.45
C ILE A 162 10.82 7.15 11.19
N SER A 163 9.73 7.38 10.49
CA SER A 163 9.23 8.73 10.25
C SER A 163 8.87 9.45 11.55
N CYS A 164 8.15 8.78 12.46
CA CYS A 164 7.84 9.33 13.77
C CYS A 164 9.09 9.59 14.62
N LEU A 165 10.09 8.69 14.54
CA LEU A 165 11.36 8.86 15.23
C LEU A 165 12.11 10.11 14.74
N VAL A 166 12.25 10.28 13.42
CA VAL A 166 12.93 11.42 12.81
C VAL A 166 12.22 12.74 13.17
N GLU A 167 10.89 12.78 13.10
CA GLU A 167 10.11 13.95 13.53
C GLU A 167 10.38 14.32 15.00
N ARG A 168 10.39 13.33 15.90
CA ARG A 168 10.67 13.54 17.33
C ARG A 168 12.09 14.02 17.58
N LEU A 169 13.06 13.45 16.88
CA LEU A 169 14.46 13.90 17.00
C LEU A 169 14.63 15.36 16.59
N ILE A 170 13.96 15.78 15.51
CA ILE A 170 13.99 17.19 15.05
C ILE A 170 13.31 18.11 16.06
N ARG A 171 12.19 17.67 16.64
CA ARG A 171 11.48 18.41 17.69
C ARG A 171 12.22 18.44 19.02
N LYS A 172 13.28 17.64 19.18
CA LYS A 172 13.97 17.43 20.46
C LYS A 172 13.05 16.90 21.56
N GLU A 173 12.10 16.03 21.17
CA GLU A 173 11.15 15.37 22.06
C GLU A 173 11.57 13.91 22.29
N PRO A 174 12.56 13.62 23.15
CA PRO A 174 13.01 12.24 23.41
C PRO A 174 11.93 11.42 24.08
N ILE A 175 11.95 10.11 23.89
CA ILE A 175 11.10 9.18 24.64
C ILE A 175 11.69 9.12 26.06
N THR A 176 10.99 9.73 27.02
CA THR A 176 11.45 9.79 28.42
C THR A 176 11.00 8.60 29.26
N THR A 177 10.05 7.81 28.78
CA THR A 177 9.52 6.64 29.48
C THR A 177 9.44 5.45 28.52
N CYS A 178 10.43 4.56 28.62
CA CYS A 178 10.35 3.24 28.05
C CYS A 178 10.16 2.25 29.21
N GLY A 179 8.93 1.81 29.44
CA GLY A 179 8.60 0.95 30.58
C GLY A 179 9.30 -0.41 30.64
N ASN A 180 10.06 -0.78 29.58
CA ASN A 180 10.78 -2.04 29.48
C ASN A 180 12.16 -1.89 28.79
N LEU A 181 12.81 -0.73 28.94
CA LEU A 181 14.12 -0.49 28.32
C LEU A 181 15.17 -1.52 28.78
N GLU A 182 15.17 -1.88 30.06
CA GLU A 182 16.10 -2.87 30.62
C GLU A 182 15.86 -4.27 30.01
N TYR A 183 14.61 -4.67 29.84
CA TYR A 183 14.26 -5.94 29.20
C TYR A 183 14.71 -5.96 27.72
N PHE A 184 14.51 -4.86 27.01
CA PHE A 184 14.90 -4.71 25.61
C PHE A 184 16.44 -4.78 25.47
N ILE A 185 17.19 -4.06 26.31
CA ILE A 185 18.68 -4.09 26.31
C ILE A 185 19.20 -5.49 26.61
N GLN A 186 18.62 -6.21 27.59
CA GLN A 186 19.01 -7.57 27.90
C GLN A 186 18.74 -8.55 26.74
N THR A 187 17.61 -8.40 26.05
CA THR A 187 17.25 -9.26 24.92
C THR A 187 18.19 -9.04 23.74
N GLU A 188 18.51 -7.79 23.41
CA GLU A 188 19.44 -7.43 22.34
C GLU A 188 20.88 -7.87 22.66
N GLN A 189 21.34 -7.71 23.88
CA GLN A 189 22.66 -8.19 24.30
C GLN A 189 22.80 -9.71 24.19
N THR A 190 21.73 -10.46 24.48
CA THR A 190 21.69 -11.91 24.34
C THR A 190 21.72 -12.34 22.87
N ALA A 191 21.05 -11.59 21.98
CA ALA A 191 21.02 -11.86 20.54
C ALA A 191 22.37 -11.58 19.84
N ILE A 192 23.19 -10.66 20.39
CA ILE A 192 24.51 -10.32 19.84
C ILE A 192 25.59 -11.33 20.31
N GLN A 193 25.36 -12.06 21.41
CA GLN A 193 26.31 -13.02 21.99
C GLN A 193 26.11 -14.46 21.47
N ASN A 194 25.05 -14.74 20.70
CA ASN A 194 24.77 -16.02 20.06
C ASN A 194 24.97 -15.95 18.56
#